data_b7022513f43153a796eb854a53559e95
#
_entry.id   b7022513f43153a796eb854a53559e95
#
_cell.length_a   1.000
_cell.length_b   1.000
_cell.length_c   1.000
_cell.angle_alpha   90.00
_cell.angle_beta   90.00
_cell.angle_gamma   90.00
#
_symmetry.space_group_name_H-M   'P 1'
#
loop_
_entity.id
_entity.type
_entity.pdbx_description
1 polymer ?
#
loop_
_entity_poly.entity_id
_entity_poly.type
_entity_poly.pdbx_seq_one_letter_code
_entity_poly.pdbx_strand_id
1 'polypeptide(L)'
;MDDFKKKQLQEFFTLLEDDSVSCQIDEDEECVLVDFPDEMDASSYDVDDFLDYMSDIKTLKRVNNSTVSTKHVRQIIIDTNRHGSPYILSKLEELSYTGPNYAIQVVSEPFLVGLQNSRDNYYDDNYGLFPCSTYWALELRYSDNNRLNKQDEIKLVERVLFDLTRRVGIAVYVSEVIDVDEFIGYADEDDAVIYADTEEVSTDMEIDIDAIPKHTELLNMYREAKEAMNPSIAFLHYYKMIEYVSPAVAKKNAFDQFHEHLSLPDTTLRDYHYMDTLLDIAKG
;
A
#
# COMPACT_ATOMS: atom_id res chain seq x y z
N MET A 1 28.19 4.11 -14.40
CA MET A 1 27.57 2.86 -14.94
C MET A 1 28.56 2.06 -15.76
N ASP A 2 28.61 0.72 -15.69
CA ASP A 2 29.53 -0.13 -16.44
C ASP A 2 29.02 -0.45 -17.87
N ASP A 3 29.93 -0.89 -18.76
CA ASP A 3 29.60 -1.17 -20.17
C ASP A 3 28.62 -2.35 -20.32
N PHE A 4 28.58 -3.27 -19.37
CA PHE A 4 27.67 -4.41 -19.39
C PHE A 4 26.22 -3.96 -19.14
N LYS A 5 25.99 -3.15 -18.09
CA LYS A 5 24.69 -2.55 -17.81
C LYS A 5 24.19 -1.69 -18.98
N LYS A 6 25.07 -0.86 -19.57
CA LYS A 6 24.72 -0.04 -20.74
C LYS A 6 24.21 -0.88 -21.91
N LYS A 7 24.89 -1.97 -22.21
CA LYS A 7 24.49 -2.86 -23.30
C LYS A 7 23.14 -3.53 -22.99
N GLN A 8 22.94 -3.99 -21.77
CA GLN A 8 21.69 -4.61 -21.34
C GLN A 8 20.52 -3.62 -21.44
N LEU A 9 20.71 -2.37 -21.02
CA LEU A 9 19.71 -1.30 -21.15
C LEU A 9 19.32 -1.08 -22.61
N GLN A 10 20.29 -1.00 -23.53
CA GLN A 10 20.01 -0.81 -24.96
C GLN A 10 19.17 -1.95 -25.56
N GLU A 11 19.44 -3.20 -25.13
CA GLU A 11 18.62 -4.36 -25.54
C GLU A 11 17.17 -4.21 -25.04
N PHE A 12 16.98 -3.71 -23.83
CA PHE A 12 15.65 -3.46 -23.26
C PHE A 12 14.93 -2.27 -23.91
N PHE A 13 15.66 -1.19 -24.23
CA PHE A 13 15.08 -0.04 -24.94
C PHE A 13 14.48 -0.46 -26.29
N THR A 14 15.23 -1.26 -27.05
CA THR A 14 14.71 -1.79 -28.32
C THR A 14 13.46 -2.64 -28.13
N LEU A 15 13.33 -3.35 -27.01
CA LEU A 15 12.11 -4.13 -26.71
C LEU A 15 10.92 -3.24 -26.40
N LEU A 16 11.14 -2.08 -25.76
CA LEU A 16 10.08 -1.14 -25.37
C LEU A 16 9.60 -0.26 -26.53
N GLU A 17 10.43 -0.08 -27.57
CA GLU A 17 10.02 0.62 -28.80
C GLU A 17 8.77 -0.02 -29.45
N ASP A 18 8.61 -1.34 -29.35
CA ASP A 18 7.43 -2.07 -29.84
C ASP A 18 6.15 -1.66 -29.07
N ASP A 19 6.28 -1.20 -27.84
CA ASP A 19 5.20 -0.71 -26.98
C ASP A 19 4.99 0.82 -27.08
N SER A 20 5.65 1.49 -28.04
CA SER A 20 5.68 2.94 -28.23
C SER A 20 6.27 3.72 -27.05
N VAL A 21 7.10 3.08 -26.24
CA VAL A 21 7.79 3.68 -25.10
C VAL A 21 9.23 3.97 -25.49
N SER A 22 9.66 5.21 -25.33
CA SER A 22 11.05 5.60 -25.57
C SER A 22 11.83 5.70 -24.27
N CYS A 23 13.12 5.35 -24.34
CA CYS A 23 13.98 5.34 -23.15
C CYS A 23 15.32 5.96 -23.47
N GLN A 24 15.87 6.68 -22.51
CA GLN A 24 17.22 7.21 -22.57
C GLN A 24 17.92 7.10 -21.21
N ILE A 25 19.27 7.08 -21.25
CA ILE A 25 20.08 7.05 -20.03
C ILE A 25 20.45 8.48 -19.68
N ASP A 26 20.17 8.90 -18.46
CA ASP A 26 20.82 10.07 -17.87
C ASP A 26 22.07 9.60 -17.13
N GLU A 27 23.24 9.91 -17.70
CA GLU A 27 24.52 9.50 -17.13
C GLU A 27 24.92 10.32 -15.89
N ASP A 28 24.40 11.54 -15.77
CA ASP A 28 24.73 12.46 -14.67
C ASP A 28 23.97 12.06 -13.40
N GLU A 29 22.73 11.63 -13.54
CA GLU A 29 21.88 11.21 -12.43
C GLU A 29 21.84 9.68 -12.21
N GLU A 30 22.54 8.92 -13.08
CA GLU A 30 22.57 7.46 -13.07
C GLU A 30 21.16 6.81 -13.12
N CYS A 31 20.25 7.39 -13.88
CA CYS A 31 18.87 6.93 -14.02
C CYS A 31 18.50 6.62 -15.48
N VAL A 32 17.36 5.96 -15.65
CA VAL A 32 16.70 5.73 -16.95
C VAL A 32 15.48 6.64 -17.02
N LEU A 33 15.46 7.51 -18.00
CA LEU A 33 14.31 8.31 -18.35
C LEU A 33 13.43 7.50 -19.31
N VAL A 34 12.17 7.36 -18.96
CA VAL A 34 11.17 6.61 -19.73
C VAL A 34 10.07 7.56 -20.15
N ASP A 35 9.88 7.67 -21.45
CA ASP A 35 8.86 8.53 -22.05
C ASP A 35 7.72 7.63 -22.55
N PHE A 36 6.61 7.65 -21.80
CA PHE A 36 5.39 6.94 -22.17
C PHE A 36 4.57 7.78 -23.18
N PRO A 37 3.74 7.15 -24.03
CA PRO A 37 2.87 7.87 -24.93
C PRO A 37 2.02 8.91 -24.20
N ASP A 38 1.95 10.14 -24.76
CA ASP A 38 1.14 11.26 -24.29
C ASP A 38 1.47 11.81 -22.89
N GLU A 39 2.57 11.42 -22.28
CA GLU A 39 3.08 12.08 -21.08
C GLU A 39 3.81 13.39 -21.43
N MET A 40 3.67 14.41 -20.56
CA MET A 40 4.34 15.70 -20.79
C MET A 40 5.83 15.64 -20.45
N ASP A 41 6.18 14.84 -19.43
CA ASP A 41 7.54 14.70 -18.92
C ASP A 41 7.89 13.21 -18.81
N ALA A 42 9.14 12.87 -19.07
CA ALA A 42 9.64 11.51 -18.91
C ALA A 42 9.73 11.13 -17.43
N SER A 43 9.27 9.95 -17.08
CA SER A 43 9.43 9.36 -15.75
C SER A 43 10.86 8.87 -15.52
N SER A 44 11.40 9.06 -14.33
CA SER A 44 12.78 8.72 -13.97
C SER A 44 12.83 7.48 -13.07
N TYR A 45 13.66 6.51 -13.43
CA TYR A 45 13.83 5.27 -12.66
C TYR A 45 15.30 4.99 -12.40
N ASP A 46 15.64 4.57 -11.18
CA ASP A 46 16.98 4.04 -10.89
C ASP A 46 17.35 2.91 -11.84
N VAL A 47 18.62 2.86 -12.27
CA VAL A 47 19.09 1.88 -13.25
C VAL A 47 18.87 0.45 -12.77
N ASP A 48 19.13 0.17 -11.49
CA ASP A 48 19.02 -1.19 -10.97
C ASP A 48 17.55 -1.62 -10.84
N ASP A 49 16.67 -0.71 -10.43
CA ASP A 49 15.22 -0.94 -10.40
C ASP A 49 14.66 -1.17 -11.81
N PHE A 50 15.06 -0.36 -12.78
CA PHE A 50 14.67 -0.55 -14.18
C PHE A 50 15.12 -1.91 -14.73
N LEU A 51 16.35 -2.30 -14.48
CA LEU A 51 16.88 -3.61 -14.90
C LEU A 51 16.09 -4.75 -14.23
N ASP A 52 15.70 -4.59 -12.97
CA ASP A 52 14.90 -5.57 -12.24
C ASP A 52 13.51 -5.72 -12.85
N TYR A 53 12.83 -4.62 -13.17
CA TYR A 53 11.56 -4.67 -13.91
C TYR A 53 11.68 -5.39 -15.24
N MET A 54 12.73 -5.07 -16.01
CA MET A 54 12.92 -5.59 -17.34
C MET A 54 13.34 -7.07 -17.35
N SER A 55 13.91 -7.57 -16.26
CA SER A 55 14.33 -8.98 -16.14
C SER A 55 13.21 -9.97 -16.43
N ASP A 56 11.99 -9.64 -16.02
CA ASP A 56 10.80 -10.48 -16.13
C ASP A 56 9.69 -9.87 -17.01
N ILE A 57 9.99 -8.84 -17.79
CA ILE A 57 9.02 -8.03 -18.53
C ILE A 57 8.15 -8.84 -19.50
N LYS A 58 8.68 -9.96 -20.01
CA LYS A 58 7.94 -10.90 -20.86
C LYS A 58 6.77 -11.59 -20.13
N THR A 59 6.78 -11.57 -18.81
CA THR A 59 5.72 -12.15 -17.96
C THR A 59 4.72 -11.11 -17.50
N LEU A 60 4.91 -9.84 -17.88
CA LEU A 60 4.00 -8.75 -17.53
C LEU A 60 2.59 -9.05 -18.02
N LYS A 61 1.63 -8.85 -17.15
CA LYS A 61 0.21 -9.00 -17.44
C LYS A 61 -0.65 -8.19 -16.49
N ARG A 62 -1.79 -7.76 -16.99
CA ARG A 62 -2.87 -7.22 -16.16
C ARG A 62 -3.55 -8.38 -15.41
N VAL A 63 -3.67 -8.26 -14.10
CA VAL A 63 -4.36 -9.22 -13.24
C VAL A 63 -5.83 -8.83 -13.07
N ASN A 64 -6.08 -7.56 -12.89
CA ASN A 64 -7.38 -6.89 -12.84
C ASN A 64 -7.18 -5.38 -13.11
N ASN A 65 -8.24 -4.58 -13.03
CA ASN A 65 -8.17 -3.14 -13.31
C ASN A 65 -7.23 -2.36 -12.37
N SER A 66 -6.95 -2.90 -11.20
CA SER A 66 -6.10 -2.25 -10.18
C SER A 66 -4.67 -2.80 -10.15
N THR A 67 -4.37 -3.89 -10.85
CA THR A 67 -3.16 -4.67 -10.57
C THR A 67 -2.49 -5.17 -11.82
N VAL A 68 -1.20 -4.88 -11.94
CA VAL A 68 -0.31 -5.48 -12.94
C VAL A 68 0.77 -6.30 -12.26
N SER A 69 1.33 -7.27 -12.96
CA SER A 69 2.27 -8.21 -12.35
C SER A 69 3.22 -8.83 -13.37
N THR A 70 4.50 -8.85 -13.04
CA THR A 70 5.49 -9.77 -13.62
C THR A 70 5.63 -11.01 -12.74
N LYS A 71 6.70 -11.77 -12.90
CA LYS A 71 6.99 -12.95 -12.07
C LYS A 71 7.40 -12.56 -10.64
N HIS A 72 8.19 -11.50 -10.48
CA HIS A 72 8.77 -11.11 -9.19
C HIS A 72 8.17 -9.82 -8.62
N VAL A 73 7.60 -8.96 -9.46
CA VAL A 73 7.04 -7.67 -9.04
C VAL A 73 5.55 -7.63 -9.29
N ARG A 74 4.82 -7.00 -8.37
CA ARG A 74 3.41 -6.67 -8.52
C ARG A 74 3.17 -5.24 -8.11
N GLN A 75 2.51 -4.46 -8.97
CA GLN A 75 2.07 -3.11 -8.68
C GLN A 75 0.55 -3.08 -8.57
N ILE A 76 0.07 -2.51 -7.47
CA ILE A 76 -1.36 -2.40 -7.14
C ILE A 76 -1.65 -0.91 -7.01
N ILE A 77 -2.48 -0.38 -7.89
CA ILE A 77 -2.85 1.04 -7.91
C ILE A 77 -3.56 1.39 -6.61
N ILE A 78 -3.13 2.49 -5.99
CA ILE A 78 -3.73 3.04 -4.77
C ILE A 78 -4.11 4.49 -4.96
N ASP A 79 -5.10 4.94 -4.19
CA ASP A 79 -5.56 6.31 -4.19
C ASP A 79 -6.13 6.68 -2.81
N THR A 80 -6.53 7.93 -2.64
CA THR A 80 -7.30 8.40 -1.48
C THR A 80 -8.64 8.96 -1.97
N ASN A 81 -9.66 8.93 -1.11
CA ASN A 81 -10.98 9.48 -1.42
C ASN A 81 -11.05 11.01 -1.29
N ARG A 82 -9.92 11.71 -1.43
CA ARG A 82 -9.81 13.15 -1.23
C ARG A 82 -9.04 13.82 -2.35
N HIS A 83 -9.44 15.06 -2.68
CA HIS A 83 -8.65 15.92 -3.55
C HIS A 83 -7.25 16.13 -2.94
N GLY A 84 -6.22 16.21 -3.79
CA GLY A 84 -4.84 16.32 -3.33
C GLY A 84 -4.18 14.98 -3.00
N SER A 85 -4.75 13.86 -3.48
CA SER A 85 -4.21 12.51 -3.32
C SER A 85 -2.70 12.41 -3.62
N PRO A 86 -2.16 12.95 -4.72
CA PRO A 86 -0.73 12.89 -5.01
C PRO A 86 0.13 13.49 -3.89
N TYR A 87 -0.26 14.64 -3.35
CA TYR A 87 0.46 15.28 -2.23
C TYR A 87 0.42 14.44 -0.95
N ILE A 88 -0.70 13.76 -0.68
CA ILE A 88 -0.83 12.89 0.49
C ILE A 88 0.02 11.64 0.31
N LEU A 89 -0.02 11.03 -0.87
CA LEU A 89 0.70 9.80 -1.17
C LEU A 89 2.21 10.03 -1.29
N SER A 90 2.67 11.21 -1.76
CA SER A 90 4.10 11.55 -1.80
C SER A 90 4.78 11.52 -0.42
N LYS A 91 4.02 11.77 0.66
CA LYS A 91 4.53 11.62 2.03
C LYS A 91 4.79 10.17 2.44
N LEU A 92 4.34 9.21 1.65
CA LEU A 92 4.44 7.77 1.94
C LEU A 92 5.48 7.08 1.06
N GLU A 93 6.09 7.78 0.10
CA GLU A 93 6.98 7.22 -0.93
C GLU A 93 8.21 6.52 -0.35
N GLU A 94 8.74 7.01 0.77
CA GLU A 94 9.91 6.42 1.42
C GLU A 94 9.57 5.27 2.38
N LEU A 95 8.27 4.97 2.56
CA LEU A 95 7.88 3.89 3.45
C LEU A 95 8.07 2.53 2.79
N SER A 96 8.80 1.67 3.47
CA SER A 96 8.97 0.28 3.08
C SER A 96 8.51 -0.69 4.17
N TYR A 97 7.92 -1.79 3.74
CA TYR A 97 7.47 -2.88 4.60
C TYR A 97 8.21 -4.15 4.22
N THR A 98 8.82 -4.79 5.17
CA THR A 98 9.59 -6.02 4.93
C THR A 98 8.93 -7.22 5.57
N GLY A 99 9.02 -8.33 4.88
CA GLY A 99 8.63 -9.65 5.33
C GLY A 99 9.68 -10.69 4.95
N PRO A 100 9.50 -11.95 5.32
CA PRO A 100 10.53 -12.98 5.13
C PRO A 100 10.97 -13.20 3.67
N ASN A 101 10.07 -12.96 2.70
CA ASN A 101 10.32 -13.25 1.29
C ASN A 101 9.76 -12.16 0.36
N TYR A 102 9.47 -10.99 0.88
CA TYR A 102 8.94 -9.88 0.10
C TYR A 102 9.28 -8.54 0.76
N ALA A 103 9.29 -7.51 -0.07
CA ALA A 103 9.28 -6.12 0.35
C ALA A 103 8.09 -5.41 -0.31
N ILE A 104 7.55 -4.38 0.35
CA ILE A 104 6.49 -3.54 -0.18
C ILE A 104 6.88 -2.10 0.02
N GLN A 105 6.68 -1.28 -1.01
CA GLN A 105 6.89 0.16 -0.95
C GLN A 105 5.74 0.89 -1.66
N VAL A 106 5.58 2.15 -1.33
CA VAL A 106 4.72 3.07 -2.09
C VAL A 106 5.59 3.69 -3.18
N VAL A 107 5.13 3.64 -4.41
CA VAL A 107 5.85 4.20 -5.57
C VAL A 107 4.95 5.16 -6.32
N SER A 108 5.50 6.30 -6.69
CA SER A 108 4.94 7.18 -7.71
C SER A 108 5.28 6.63 -9.10
N GLU A 109 4.55 7.05 -10.10
CA GLU A 109 4.81 6.73 -11.51
C GLU A 109 5.15 5.24 -11.72
N PRO A 110 4.26 4.30 -11.39
CA PRO A 110 4.59 2.87 -11.35
C PRO A 110 4.86 2.31 -12.74
N PHE A 111 6.12 1.99 -13.06
CA PHE A 111 6.61 1.59 -14.37
C PHE A 111 5.79 0.46 -15.04
N LEU A 112 5.49 -0.61 -14.29
CA LEU A 112 4.75 -1.74 -14.86
C LEU A 112 3.30 -1.38 -15.18
N VAL A 113 2.69 -0.48 -14.41
CA VAL A 113 1.35 0.07 -14.70
C VAL A 113 1.41 0.88 -15.98
N GLY A 114 2.36 1.81 -16.10
CA GLY A 114 2.55 2.64 -17.28
C GLY A 114 2.74 1.80 -18.55
N LEU A 115 3.65 0.84 -18.50
CA LEU A 115 3.91 -0.05 -19.63
C LEU A 115 2.70 -0.90 -20.01
N GLN A 116 1.97 -1.44 -19.04
CA GLN A 116 0.77 -2.22 -19.33
C GLN A 116 -0.37 -1.33 -19.87
N ASN A 117 -0.49 -0.09 -19.37
CA ASN A 117 -1.47 0.87 -19.90
C ASN A 117 -1.13 1.22 -21.35
N SER A 118 0.14 1.42 -21.70
CA SER A 118 0.57 1.64 -23.08
C SER A 118 0.20 0.46 -23.98
N ARG A 119 0.44 -0.76 -23.54
CA ARG A 119 0.05 -1.98 -24.29
C ARG A 119 -1.46 -2.14 -24.47
N ASP A 120 -2.22 -1.75 -23.47
CA ASP A 120 -3.69 -1.84 -23.47
C ASP A 120 -4.34 -0.62 -24.15
N ASN A 121 -3.56 0.37 -24.60
CA ASN A 121 -4.00 1.66 -25.13
C ASN A 121 -4.92 2.43 -24.14
N TYR A 122 -4.62 2.39 -22.84
CA TYR A 122 -5.28 3.19 -21.80
C TYR A 122 -4.70 4.60 -21.75
N TYR A 123 -4.64 5.27 -22.89
CA TYR A 123 -4.32 6.68 -23.03
C TYR A 123 -5.15 7.25 -24.18
N ASP A 124 -5.39 8.54 -24.16
CA ASP A 124 -6.20 9.22 -25.18
C ASP A 124 -5.54 10.53 -25.59
N ASP A 125 -5.18 10.62 -26.87
CA ASP A 125 -4.56 11.80 -27.49
C ASP A 125 -5.39 13.10 -27.35
N ASN A 126 -6.70 12.99 -27.09
CA ASN A 126 -7.58 14.15 -26.98
C ASN A 126 -7.65 14.72 -25.57
N TYR A 127 -7.38 13.93 -24.55
CA TYR A 127 -7.56 14.30 -23.15
C TYR A 127 -6.26 14.33 -22.34
N GLY A 128 -5.13 13.98 -22.94
CA GLY A 128 -3.83 14.00 -22.28
C GLY A 128 -3.78 13.06 -21.07
N LEU A 129 -4.39 11.89 -21.20
CA LEU A 129 -4.30 10.86 -20.17
C LEU A 129 -2.91 10.26 -20.14
N PHE A 130 -2.37 10.18 -18.95
CA PHE A 130 -1.01 9.75 -18.73
C PHE A 130 -0.98 8.28 -18.29
N PRO A 131 -0.25 7.40 -18.99
CA PRO A 131 -0.20 5.98 -18.64
C PRO A 131 0.38 5.72 -17.25
N CYS A 132 1.27 6.56 -16.76
CA CYS A 132 2.08 6.32 -15.57
C CYS A 132 2.00 7.44 -14.53
N SER A 133 2.25 8.70 -14.91
CA SER A 133 2.49 9.83 -14.00
C SER A 133 1.32 10.18 -13.06
N THR A 134 0.09 9.80 -13.41
CA THR A 134 -1.08 10.04 -12.56
C THR A 134 -1.30 8.98 -11.49
N TYR A 135 -0.56 7.88 -11.53
CA TYR A 135 -0.79 6.75 -10.65
C TYR A 135 0.21 6.68 -9.50
N TRP A 136 -0.30 6.18 -8.39
CA TRP A 136 0.47 5.70 -7.26
C TRP A 136 0.19 4.22 -7.06
N ALA A 137 1.18 3.46 -6.63
CA ALA A 137 1.00 2.04 -6.41
C ALA A 137 1.69 1.54 -5.14
N LEU A 138 1.14 0.46 -4.58
CA LEU A 138 1.90 -0.44 -3.74
C LEU A 138 2.68 -1.38 -4.64
N GLU A 139 3.99 -1.34 -4.53
CA GLU A 139 4.88 -2.26 -5.22
C GLU A 139 5.31 -3.39 -4.28
N LEU A 140 4.94 -4.62 -4.64
CA LEU A 140 5.35 -5.84 -3.96
C LEU A 140 6.46 -6.51 -4.75
N ARG A 141 7.65 -6.59 -4.16
CA ARG A 141 8.79 -7.34 -4.70
C ARG A 141 8.94 -8.66 -3.94
N TYR A 142 8.95 -9.76 -4.66
CA TYR A 142 9.14 -11.09 -4.09
C TYR A 142 10.59 -11.55 -4.28
N SER A 143 11.26 -11.94 -3.18
CA SER A 143 12.51 -12.64 -3.27
C SER A 143 12.25 -14.09 -3.68
N ASP A 144 12.85 -14.52 -4.79
CA ASP A 144 12.69 -15.85 -5.36
C ASP A 144 11.27 -16.21 -5.84
N ASN A 145 11.03 -17.47 -6.15
CA ASN A 145 9.74 -17.97 -6.65
C ASN A 145 8.67 -18.16 -5.58
N ASN A 146 8.88 -17.62 -4.36
CA ASN A 146 7.99 -17.83 -3.21
C ASN A 146 6.91 -16.74 -3.12
N ARG A 147 6.04 -16.66 -4.13
CA ARG A 147 4.88 -15.78 -4.03
C ARG A 147 3.92 -16.24 -2.93
N LEU A 148 3.34 -15.27 -2.25
CA LEU A 148 2.20 -15.51 -1.39
C LEU A 148 1.03 -16.07 -2.20
N ASN A 149 0.23 -16.93 -1.59
CA ASN A 149 -1.06 -17.27 -2.19
C ASN A 149 -1.98 -16.05 -2.21
N LYS A 150 -2.99 -16.07 -3.08
CA LYS A 150 -3.87 -14.92 -3.30
C LYS A 150 -4.54 -14.38 -2.03
N GLN A 151 -4.93 -15.26 -1.10
CA GLN A 151 -5.60 -14.83 0.14
C GLN A 151 -4.64 -14.16 1.12
N ASP A 152 -3.44 -14.69 1.25
CA ASP A 152 -2.43 -14.11 2.14
C ASP A 152 -1.92 -12.77 1.58
N GLU A 153 -1.83 -12.64 0.26
CA GLU A 153 -1.50 -11.38 -0.39
C GLU A 153 -2.57 -10.31 -0.17
N ILE A 154 -3.87 -10.65 -0.31
CA ILE A 154 -4.95 -9.72 -0.01
C ILE A 154 -4.87 -9.23 1.44
N LYS A 155 -4.70 -10.13 2.40
CA LYS A 155 -4.55 -9.77 3.82
C LYS A 155 -3.34 -8.88 4.06
N LEU A 156 -2.25 -9.16 3.36
CA LEU A 156 -1.03 -8.36 3.45
C LEU A 156 -1.28 -6.93 2.95
N VAL A 157 -1.88 -6.79 1.77
CA VAL A 157 -2.25 -5.49 1.20
C VAL A 157 -3.19 -4.73 2.13
N GLU A 158 -4.23 -5.37 2.67
CA GLU A 158 -5.14 -4.75 3.63
C GLU A 158 -4.43 -4.22 4.88
N ARG A 159 -3.44 -4.96 5.39
CA ARG A 159 -2.62 -4.53 6.54
C ARG A 159 -1.79 -3.29 6.21
N VAL A 160 -1.15 -3.27 5.04
CA VAL A 160 -0.38 -2.12 4.58
C VAL A 160 -1.29 -0.91 4.39
N LEU A 161 -2.41 -1.05 3.68
CA LEU A 161 -3.38 0.04 3.49
C LEU A 161 -3.92 0.60 4.81
N PHE A 162 -4.10 -0.25 5.81
CA PHE A 162 -4.47 0.21 7.15
C PHE A 162 -3.37 1.08 7.77
N ASP A 163 -2.11 0.63 7.73
CA ASP A 163 -1.00 1.40 8.31
C ASP A 163 -0.81 2.73 7.57
N LEU A 164 -0.92 2.73 6.24
CA LEU A 164 -0.90 3.96 5.44
C LEU A 164 -2.03 4.91 5.85
N THR A 165 -3.28 4.41 5.91
CA THR A 165 -4.46 5.16 6.37
C THR A 165 -4.25 5.75 7.77
N ARG A 166 -3.65 4.98 8.67
CA ARG A 166 -3.36 5.43 10.05
C ARG A 166 -2.35 6.58 10.06
N ARG A 167 -1.32 6.51 9.20
CA ARG A 167 -0.24 7.50 9.13
C ARG A 167 -0.72 8.82 8.55
N VAL A 168 -1.44 8.79 7.44
CA VAL A 168 -1.92 10.00 6.78
C VAL A 168 -3.27 10.48 7.33
N GLY A 169 -3.95 9.69 8.16
CA GLY A 169 -5.25 10.07 8.74
C GLY A 169 -6.43 10.02 7.77
N ILE A 170 -6.22 9.67 6.51
CA ILE A 170 -7.20 9.62 5.42
C ILE A 170 -7.21 8.20 4.85
N ALA A 171 -8.37 7.71 4.38
CA ALA A 171 -8.46 6.38 3.81
C ALA A 171 -7.60 6.26 2.54
N VAL A 172 -6.68 5.30 2.55
CA VAL A 172 -5.93 4.83 1.38
C VAL A 172 -6.55 3.51 0.95
N TYR A 173 -6.87 3.37 -0.33
CA TYR A 173 -7.56 2.19 -0.86
C TYR A 173 -6.96 1.76 -2.20
N VAL A 174 -7.28 0.53 -2.62
CA VAL A 174 -6.95 0.05 -3.96
C VAL A 174 -7.87 0.74 -4.95
N SER A 175 -7.28 1.45 -5.89
CA SER A 175 -7.99 2.13 -6.98
C SER A 175 -7.93 1.31 -8.26
N GLU A 176 -8.68 1.70 -9.26
CA GLU A 176 -8.64 1.13 -10.60
C GLU A 176 -7.94 2.10 -11.56
N VAL A 177 -7.59 1.60 -12.74
CA VAL A 177 -7.15 2.48 -13.83
C VAL A 177 -8.25 3.51 -14.05
N ILE A 178 -7.87 4.78 -14.07
CA ILE A 178 -8.80 5.89 -14.25
C ILE A 178 -9.44 5.78 -15.65
N ASP A 179 -10.77 5.83 -15.71
CA ASP A 179 -11.49 5.95 -16.97
C ASP A 179 -11.41 7.41 -17.44
N VAL A 180 -11.27 7.59 -18.75
CA VAL A 180 -11.21 8.92 -19.40
C VAL A 180 -12.38 9.81 -18.99
N ASP A 181 -13.59 9.25 -18.94
CA ASP A 181 -14.81 9.97 -18.61
C ASP A 181 -14.85 10.45 -17.13
N GLU A 182 -14.15 9.76 -16.22
CA GLU A 182 -14.06 10.14 -14.81
C GLU A 182 -13.00 11.23 -14.59
N PHE A 183 -11.91 11.24 -15.35
CA PHE A 183 -10.80 12.19 -15.19
C PHE A 183 -11.23 13.66 -15.43
N ILE A 184 -12.15 13.90 -16.35
CA ILE A 184 -12.66 15.25 -16.69
C ILE A 184 -13.30 15.96 -15.49
N GLY A 185 -13.73 15.21 -14.45
CA GLY A 185 -14.35 15.75 -13.24
C GLY A 185 -13.38 16.25 -12.15
N TYR A 186 -12.08 15.99 -12.28
CA TYR A 186 -11.08 16.28 -11.23
C TYR A 186 -10.33 17.61 -11.40
N ALA A 187 -10.67 18.42 -12.39
CA ALA A 187 -9.90 19.61 -12.81
C ALA A 187 -10.15 20.90 -11.98
N ASP A 188 -10.72 20.84 -10.79
CA ASP A 188 -10.85 22.03 -9.93
C ASP A 188 -9.65 22.14 -8.97
N GLU A 189 -8.64 22.93 -9.39
CA GLU A 189 -7.40 23.17 -8.64
C GLU A 189 -7.60 23.87 -7.27
N ASP A 190 -8.75 24.44 -6.99
CA ASP A 190 -8.98 25.28 -5.81
C ASP A 190 -9.16 24.48 -4.49
N ASP A 191 -9.39 23.19 -4.55
CA ASP A 191 -9.62 22.35 -3.35
C ASP A 191 -8.35 21.74 -2.73
N ALA A 192 -7.21 21.82 -3.41
CA ALA A 192 -5.92 21.23 -2.95
C ALA A 192 -5.35 21.90 -1.67
N VAL A 193 -5.84 23.08 -1.32
CA VAL A 193 -5.27 23.91 -0.24
C VAL A 193 -5.74 23.51 1.17
N ILE A 194 -6.79 22.71 1.30
CA ILE A 194 -7.47 22.48 2.60
C ILE A 194 -6.74 21.42 3.49
N TYR A 195 -5.74 20.71 2.95
CA TYR A 195 -5.14 19.55 3.65
C TYR A 195 -3.71 19.75 4.14
N ALA A 196 -3.26 21.00 4.30
CA ALA A 196 -1.91 21.31 4.78
C ALA A 196 -1.64 20.95 6.27
N ASP A 197 -2.64 20.49 7.00
CA ASP A 197 -2.54 20.17 8.44
C ASP A 197 -2.36 18.68 8.74
N THR A 198 -1.91 17.87 7.78
CA THR A 198 -1.46 16.52 8.14
C THR A 198 -0.12 16.64 8.90
N GLU A 199 -0.10 16.16 10.15
CA GLU A 199 1.13 16.02 10.95
C GLU A 199 2.25 15.43 10.09
N GLU A 200 3.51 15.88 10.32
CA GLU A 200 4.67 15.30 9.63
C GLU A 200 4.64 13.78 9.81
N VAL A 201 4.41 13.07 8.71
CA VAL A 201 4.53 11.60 8.71
C VAL A 201 6.01 11.29 8.81
N SER A 202 6.42 10.62 9.88
CA SER A 202 7.79 10.08 9.96
C SER A 202 7.94 9.00 8.90
N THR A 203 8.71 9.28 7.87
CA THR A 203 8.85 8.46 6.66
C THR A 203 10.06 7.53 6.68
N ASP A 204 11.11 7.84 7.45
CA ASP A 204 12.35 7.07 7.51
C ASP A 204 12.19 5.75 8.29
N MET A 205 11.30 4.87 7.87
CA MET A 205 11.09 3.63 8.62
C MET A 205 10.89 2.41 7.71
N GLU A 206 11.84 1.51 7.79
CA GLU A 206 11.60 0.12 7.44
C GLU A 206 10.68 -0.52 8.49
N ILE A 207 9.51 -0.96 8.07
CA ILE A 207 8.49 -1.49 8.97
C ILE A 207 8.43 -3.00 8.84
N ASP A 208 8.66 -3.70 9.96
CA ASP A 208 8.33 -5.12 10.02
C ASP A 208 6.81 -5.29 9.90
N ILE A 209 6.38 -5.93 8.82
CA ILE A 209 4.96 -6.18 8.56
C ILE A 209 4.28 -6.93 9.72
N ASP A 210 5.01 -7.75 10.47
CA ASP A 210 4.46 -8.48 11.61
C ASP A 210 4.14 -7.58 12.81
N ALA A 211 4.65 -6.35 12.84
CA ALA A 211 4.25 -5.35 13.83
C ALA A 211 2.84 -4.78 13.59
N ILE A 212 2.30 -4.91 12.37
CA ILE A 212 0.96 -4.42 12.04
C ILE A 212 -0.10 -5.46 12.46
N PRO A 213 -1.22 -5.05 13.09
CA PRO A 213 -2.28 -5.98 13.52
C PRO A 213 -2.81 -6.87 12.39
N LYS A 214 -3.13 -8.13 12.72
CA LYS A 214 -3.61 -9.14 11.74
C LYS A 214 -5.15 -9.27 11.68
N HIS A 215 -5.87 -8.42 12.40
CA HIS A 215 -7.34 -8.48 12.50
C HIS A 215 -7.99 -7.70 11.35
N THR A 216 -8.11 -8.33 10.20
CA THR A 216 -8.63 -7.74 8.94
C THR A 216 -9.97 -7.02 9.13
N GLU A 217 -10.90 -7.58 9.90
CA GLU A 217 -12.20 -6.95 10.16
C GLU A 217 -12.08 -5.58 10.85
N LEU A 218 -11.19 -5.47 11.84
CA LEU A 218 -10.92 -4.19 12.52
C LEU A 218 -10.25 -3.18 11.58
N LEU A 219 -9.32 -3.66 10.75
CA LEU A 219 -8.62 -2.82 9.79
C LEU A 219 -9.61 -2.20 8.79
N ASN A 220 -10.54 -3.00 8.28
CA ASN A 220 -11.57 -2.54 7.37
C ASN A 220 -12.54 -1.55 8.03
N MET A 221 -13.03 -1.85 9.23
CA MET A 221 -13.89 -0.92 9.98
C MET A 221 -13.20 0.44 10.23
N TYR A 222 -11.90 0.44 10.51
CA TYR A 222 -11.12 1.67 10.69
C TYR A 222 -11.04 2.48 9.39
N ARG A 223 -10.75 1.81 8.27
CA ARG A 223 -10.70 2.47 6.95
C ARG A 223 -12.06 3.03 6.57
N GLU A 224 -13.14 2.26 6.71
CA GLU A 224 -14.51 2.72 6.48
C GLU A 224 -14.87 3.94 7.36
N ALA A 225 -14.40 3.97 8.62
CA ALA A 225 -14.58 5.14 9.47
C ALA A 225 -13.85 6.38 8.95
N LYS A 226 -12.64 6.20 8.39
CA LYS A 226 -11.85 7.29 7.80
C LYS A 226 -12.38 7.74 6.44
N GLU A 227 -12.98 6.84 5.69
CA GLU A 227 -13.63 7.12 4.41
C GLU A 227 -14.94 7.89 4.56
N ALA A 228 -15.64 7.68 5.68
CA ALA A 228 -16.95 8.26 5.90
C ALA A 228 -16.89 9.80 5.98
N MET A 229 -17.47 10.48 4.99
CA MET A 229 -17.61 11.94 5.00
C MET A 229 -18.62 12.42 6.06
N ASN A 230 -19.58 11.58 6.47
CA ASN A 230 -20.55 11.89 7.49
C ASN A 230 -20.03 11.49 8.89
N PRO A 231 -19.85 12.44 9.84
CA PRO A 231 -19.34 12.15 11.18
C PRO A 231 -20.15 11.10 11.95
N SER A 232 -21.46 11.02 11.72
CA SER A 232 -22.31 10.02 12.38
C SER A 232 -22.02 8.61 11.87
N ILE A 233 -21.72 8.47 10.58
CA ILE A 233 -21.32 7.18 9.98
C ILE A 233 -19.92 6.81 10.48
N ALA A 234 -18.97 7.73 10.49
CA ALA A 234 -17.64 7.52 11.06
C ALA A 234 -17.74 7.05 12.53
N PHE A 235 -18.55 7.73 13.34
CA PHE A 235 -18.80 7.34 14.74
C PHE A 235 -19.37 5.92 14.85
N LEU A 236 -20.31 5.55 13.97
CA LEU A 236 -20.88 4.20 13.99
C LEU A 236 -19.82 3.11 13.72
N HIS A 237 -18.90 3.35 12.78
CA HIS A 237 -17.81 2.41 12.51
C HIS A 237 -16.85 2.31 13.71
N TYR A 238 -16.45 3.44 14.32
CA TYR A 238 -15.64 3.41 15.54
C TYR A 238 -16.35 2.71 16.71
N TYR A 239 -17.66 2.93 16.86
CA TYR A 239 -18.45 2.24 17.88
C TYR A 239 -18.47 0.73 17.66
N LYS A 240 -18.69 0.27 16.42
CA LYS A 240 -18.59 -1.16 16.06
C LYS A 240 -17.22 -1.76 16.35
N MET A 241 -16.13 -1.01 16.10
CA MET A 241 -14.79 -1.46 16.47
C MET A 241 -14.66 -1.69 17.97
N ILE A 242 -15.16 -0.75 18.79
CA ILE A 242 -15.17 -0.88 20.25
C ILE A 242 -15.99 -2.10 20.68
N GLU A 243 -17.17 -2.30 20.13
CA GLU A 243 -18.00 -3.49 20.41
C GLU A 243 -17.30 -4.79 20.03
N TYR A 244 -16.60 -4.80 18.90
CA TYR A 244 -15.85 -5.98 18.44
C TYR A 244 -14.67 -6.32 19.38
N VAL A 245 -13.95 -5.31 19.86
CA VAL A 245 -12.74 -5.49 20.69
C VAL A 245 -13.09 -5.70 22.17
N SER A 246 -14.16 -5.09 22.67
CA SER A 246 -14.52 -5.10 24.10
C SER A 246 -14.60 -6.49 24.72
N PRO A 247 -15.24 -7.50 24.10
CA PRO A 247 -15.28 -8.84 24.68
C PRO A 247 -13.89 -9.50 24.78
N ALA A 248 -13.01 -9.25 23.79
CA ALA A 248 -11.65 -9.79 23.78
C ALA A 248 -10.78 -9.11 24.86
N VAL A 249 -10.92 -7.81 25.05
CA VAL A 249 -10.22 -7.04 26.09
C VAL A 249 -10.71 -7.47 27.47
N ALA A 250 -12.02 -7.59 27.67
CA ALA A 250 -12.59 -8.06 28.94
C ALA A 250 -12.09 -9.47 29.29
N LYS A 251 -12.11 -10.37 28.31
CA LYS A 251 -11.61 -11.74 28.47
C LYS A 251 -10.11 -11.77 28.79
N LYS A 252 -9.31 -10.94 28.11
CA LYS A 252 -7.87 -10.83 28.38
C LYS A 252 -7.63 -10.32 29.79
N ASN A 253 -8.28 -9.23 30.20
CA ASN A 253 -8.13 -8.66 31.53
C ASN A 253 -8.52 -9.66 32.63
N ALA A 254 -9.61 -10.38 32.44
CA ALA A 254 -10.00 -11.44 33.37
C ALA A 254 -8.95 -12.55 33.44
N PHE A 255 -8.39 -12.95 32.30
CA PHE A 255 -7.35 -13.98 32.24
C PHE A 255 -6.05 -13.52 32.91
N ASP A 256 -5.63 -12.26 32.67
CA ASP A 256 -4.42 -11.69 33.27
C ASP A 256 -4.57 -11.61 34.80
N GLN A 257 -5.74 -11.14 35.30
CA GLN A 257 -6.05 -11.14 36.73
C GLN A 257 -6.04 -12.57 37.29
N PHE A 258 -6.63 -13.52 36.59
CA PHE A 258 -6.65 -14.92 37.00
C PHE A 258 -5.24 -15.51 37.11
N HIS A 259 -4.40 -15.22 36.11
CA HIS A 259 -3.00 -15.66 36.09
C HIS A 259 -2.18 -15.03 37.23
N GLU A 260 -2.36 -13.75 37.50
CA GLU A 260 -1.73 -13.05 38.61
C GLU A 260 -2.09 -13.72 39.94
N HIS A 261 -3.37 -13.99 40.16
CA HIS A 261 -3.84 -14.63 41.37
C HIS A 261 -3.36 -16.07 41.52
N LEU A 262 -3.30 -16.87 40.45
CA LEU A 262 -2.79 -18.22 40.47
C LEU A 262 -1.27 -18.31 40.69
N SER A 263 -0.54 -17.22 40.48
CA SER A 263 0.90 -17.13 40.70
C SER A 263 1.28 -16.85 42.16
N LEU A 264 0.29 -16.66 43.04
CA LEU A 264 0.50 -16.46 44.47
C LEU A 264 0.87 -17.75 45.18
N PRO A 265 1.55 -17.66 46.34
CA PRO A 265 1.96 -18.84 47.12
C PRO A 265 0.75 -19.73 47.49
N ASP A 266 1.00 -21.04 47.58
CA ASP A 266 0.04 -22.10 47.89
C ASP A 266 -0.81 -21.86 49.16
N THR A 267 -0.26 -21.11 50.12
CA THR A 267 -0.95 -20.73 51.35
C THR A 267 -2.11 -19.76 51.11
N THR A 268 -2.02 -18.92 50.07
CA THR A 268 -3.06 -17.97 49.72
C THR A 268 -4.17 -18.65 48.88
N LEU A 269 -3.81 -19.61 48.06
CA LEU A 269 -4.76 -20.39 47.23
C LEU A 269 -5.70 -21.29 48.05
N ARG A 270 -5.42 -21.53 49.33
CA ARG A 270 -6.26 -22.34 50.23
C ARG A 270 -7.24 -21.49 51.05
N ASP A 271 -7.18 -20.17 50.91
CA ASP A 271 -8.12 -19.28 51.60
C ASP A 271 -9.48 -19.29 50.86
N TYR A 272 -10.55 -19.55 51.58
CA TYR A 272 -11.91 -19.62 51.03
C TYR A 272 -12.34 -18.29 50.42
N HIS A 273 -11.96 -17.18 51.05
CA HIS A 273 -12.25 -15.83 50.58
C HIS A 273 -11.53 -15.51 49.26
N TYR A 274 -10.34 -16.08 49.07
CA TYR A 274 -9.59 -15.96 47.84
C TYR A 274 -10.22 -16.76 46.69
N MET A 275 -10.77 -17.93 46.95
CA MET A 275 -11.49 -18.73 45.97
C MET A 275 -12.80 -18.02 45.49
N ASP A 276 -13.49 -17.30 46.38
CA ASP A 276 -14.66 -16.48 46.00
C ASP A 276 -14.25 -15.35 45.07
N THR A 277 -13.13 -14.68 45.29
CA THR A 277 -12.57 -13.65 44.40
C THR A 277 -12.29 -14.20 43.00
N LEU A 278 -11.67 -15.38 42.88
CA LEU A 278 -11.41 -16.06 41.62
C LEU A 278 -12.71 -16.42 40.88
N LEU A 279 -13.73 -16.87 41.62
CA LEU A 279 -15.04 -17.18 41.04
C LEU A 279 -15.77 -15.92 40.52
N ASP A 280 -15.63 -14.79 41.18
CA ASP A 280 -16.22 -13.53 40.74
C ASP A 280 -15.51 -12.97 39.49
N ILE A 281 -14.18 -13.10 39.40
CA ILE A 281 -13.41 -12.76 38.19
C ILE A 281 -13.85 -13.67 37.01
N ALA A 282 -14.12 -14.94 37.28
CA ALA A 282 -14.55 -15.90 36.24
C ALA A 282 -15.99 -15.65 35.75
N LYS A 283 -16.84 -14.95 36.52
CA LYS A 283 -18.24 -14.65 36.19
C LYS A 283 -18.42 -13.32 35.48
N GLY A 284 -17.45 -12.37 35.60
CA GLY A 284 -17.50 -11.02 35.02
C GLY A 284 -17.16 -11.01 33.57
#